data_36c4e668c6b23659c0ec4bcb30a49d95
#
_entry.id   36c4e668c6b23659c0ec4bcb30a49d95
#
_cell.length_a   1.000
_cell.length_b   1.000
_cell.length_c   1.000
_cell.angle_alpha   90.00
_cell.angle_beta   90.00
_cell.angle_gamma   90.00
#
_symmetry.space_group_name_H-M   'P 1'
#
loop_
_entity.id
_entity.type
_entity.pdbx_description
1 polymer ?
#
loop_
_entity_poly.entity_id
_entity_poly.type
_entity_poly.pdbx_seq_one_letter_code
_entity_poly.pdbx_strand_id
1 'polypeptide(L)'
;MNYQQILENIYQEIQPFAGIGKQADYIPALAKVDPDQFGICINTIQGETFMLGQADTRFSIQSISKVFSLAVCLSLEGDELWKRVGKEPSGTAFNSLVQLEVEKGIPRNPFINAGAIVLADILLKHLSHPEEDFLHFIRNICGNDTINYNEEVAASEREKGYLNAAIANLLKYHHNICLLYTSPSPRDTR
;
A
#
# COMPACT_ATOMS: atom_id res chain seq x y z
N MET A 1 -14.98 22.61 -18.33
CA MET A 1 -15.25 21.17 -18.59
C MET A 1 -16.34 20.74 -17.61
N ASN A 2 -17.35 19.98 -18.03
CA ASN A 2 -18.39 19.50 -17.13
C ASN A 2 -17.95 18.17 -16.50
N TYR A 3 -17.26 18.23 -15.36
CA TYR A 3 -16.76 17.05 -14.68
C TYR A 3 -17.86 16.13 -14.16
N GLN A 4 -18.99 16.70 -13.69
CA GLN A 4 -20.13 15.89 -13.23
C GLN A 4 -20.68 15.01 -14.36
N GLN A 5 -20.86 15.58 -15.55
CA GLN A 5 -21.32 14.81 -16.71
C GLN A 5 -20.33 13.73 -17.12
N ILE A 6 -19.01 13.97 -16.96
CA ILE A 6 -17.98 12.96 -17.22
C ILE A 6 -18.13 11.79 -16.24
N LEU A 7 -18.33 12.06 -14.95
CA LEU A 7 -18.57 11.00 -13.96
C LEU A 7 -19.82 10.18 -14.26
N GLU A 8 -20.91 10.84 -14.65
CA GLU A 8 -22.16 10.18 -15.03
C GLU A 8 -21.97 9.27 -16.25
N ASN A 9 -21.27 9.75 -17.28
CA ASN A 9 -20.97 8.96 -18.47
C ASN A 9 -20.11 7.72 -18.13
N ILE A 10 -19.06 7.90 -17.32
CA ILE A 10 -18.21 6.79 -16.84
C ILE A 10 -19.07 5.77 -16.09
N TYR A 11 -19.93 6.23 -15.19
CA TYR A 11 -20.80 5.35 -14.43
C TYR A 11 -21.73 4.53 -15.32
N GLN A 12 -22.33 5.15 -16.34
CA GLN A 12 -23.17 4.44 -17.32
C GLN A 12 -22.38 3.38 -18.10
N GLU A 13 -21.15 3.70 -18.51
CA GLU A 13 -20.30 2.78 -19.26
C GLU A 13 -19.87 1.56 -18.42
N ILE A 14 -19.65 1.71 -17.11
CA ILE A 14 -19.19 0.61 -16.26
C ILE A 14 -20.32 -0.26 -15.70
N GLN A 15 -21.59 0.21 -15.69
CA GLN A 15 -22.72 -0.54 -15.16
C GLN A 15 -22.85 -1.98 -15.71
N PRO A 16 -22.64 -2.24 -17.03
CA PRO A 16 -22.71 -3.59 -17.57
C PRO A 16 -21.62 -4.55 -17.02
N PHE A 17 -20.59 -4.01 -16.37
CA PHE A 17 -19.50 -4.80 -15.78
C PHE A 17 -19.68 -5.04 -14.28
N ALA A 18 -20.73 -4.54 -13.66
CA ALA A 18 -21.04 -4.81 -12.26
C ALA A 18 -21.19 -6.31 -12.01
N GLY A 19 -20.56 -6.82 -10.96
CA GLY A 19 -20.60 -8.24 -10.59
C GLY A 19 -19.75 -9.19 -11.46
N ILE A 20 -19.07 -8.72 -12.53
CA ILE A 20 -18.20 -9.57 -13.35
C ILE A 20 -16.86 -9.84 -12.65
N GLY A 21 -16.35 -8.88 -11.88
CA GLY A 21 -15.11 -9.01 -11.13
C GLY A 21 -15.27 -9.85 -9.86
N LYS A 22 -14.13 -10.12 -9.21
CA LYS A 22 -14.09 -10.74 -7.89
C LYS A 22 -13.36 -9.82 -6.92
N GLN A 23 -13.96 -9.56 -5.77
CA GLN A 23 -13.32 -8.81 -4.69
C GLN A 23 -12.11 -9.57 -4.12
N ALA A 24 -11.19 -8.85 -3.48
CA ALA A 24 -10.05 -9.45 -2.79
C ALA A 24 -10.54 -10.33 -1.63
N ASP A 25 -10.27 -11.64 -1.69
CA ASP A 25 -10.69 -12.62 -0.67
C ASP A 25 -9.52 -13.25 0.09
N TYR A 26 -8.29 -12.92 -0.30
CA TYR A 26 -7.07 -13.40 0.37
C TYR A 26 -6.85 -12.76 1.76
N ILE A 27 -7.47 -11.61 2.03
CA ILE A 27 -7.54 -10.97 3.34
C ILE A 27 -9.00 -11.06 3.83
N PRO A 28 -9.30 -11.85 4.87
CA PRO A 28 -10.68 -12.11 5.30
C PRO A 28 -11.50 -10.86 5.62
N ALA A 29 -10.86 -9.81 6.17
CA ALA A 29 -11.54 -8.55 6.45
C ALA A 29 -11.98 -7.81 5.17
N LEU A 30 -11.21 -7.90 4.07
CA LEU A 30 -11.58 -7.32 2.78
C LEU A 30 -12.66 -8.14 2.06
N ALA A 31 -12.70 -9.45 2.27
CA ALA A 31 -13.72 -10.32 1.68
C ALA A 31 -15.15 -10.03 2.17
N LYS A 32 -15.30 -9.27 3.25
CA LYS A 32 -16.60 -8.85 3.80
C LYS A 32 -17.14 -7.57 3.13
N VAL A 33 -16.34 -6.87 2.34
CA VAL A 33 -16.75 -5.62 1.67
C VAL A 33 -17.77 -5.95 0.60
N ASP A 34 -18.82 -5.13 0.50
CA ASP A 34 -19.84 -5.29 -0.53
C ASP A 34 -19.21 -5.12 -1.93
N PRO A 35 -19.27 -6.14 -2.81
CA PRO A 35 -18.67 -6.10 -4.14
C PRO A 35 -19.37 -5.12 -5.10
N ASP A 36 -20.60 -4.73 -4.82
CA ASP A 36 -21.38 -3.79 -5.64
C ASP A 36 -21.14 -2.32 -5.25
N GLN A 37 -20.30 -2.09 -4.23
CA GLN A 37 -19.97 -0.74 -3.79
C GLN A 37 -19.12 -0.02 -4.84
N PHE A 38 -19.61 1.12 -5.30
CA PHE A 38 -18.93 1.97 -6.27
C PHE A 38 -18.92 3.43 -5.82
N GLY A 39 -17.76 4.05 -5.87
CA GLY A 39 -17.61 5.49 -5.63
C GLY A 39 -16.52 6.07 -6.53
N ILE A 40 -16.75 7.25 -7.05
CA ILE A 40 -15.78 8.01 -7.84
C ILE A 40 -15.80 9.48 -7.43
N CYS A 41 -14.60 10.08 -7.35
CA CYS A 41 -14.43 11.47 -6.97
C CYS A 41 -13.39 12.14 -7.85
N ILE A 42 -13.64 13.39 -8.25
CA ILE A 42 -12.67 14.27 -8.90
C ILE A 42 -12.53 15.53 -8.06
N ASN A 43 -11.29 15.83 -7.66
CA ASN A 43 -10.95 17.12 -7.08
C ASN A 43 -10.12 17.92 -8.08
N THR A 44 -10.51 19.15 -8.35
CA THR A 44 -9.74 20.05 -9.19
C THR A 44 -8.70 20.81 -8.37
N ILE A 45 -7.66 21.34 -9.02
CA ILE A 45 -6.68 22.21 -8.37
C ILE A 45 -7.26 23.56 -7.92
N GLN A 46 -8.46 23.91 -8.39
CA GLN A 46 -9.24 25.07 -7.94
C GLN A 46 -10.08 24.78 -6.70
N GLY A 47 -10.07 23.54 -6.20
CA GLY A 47 -10.80 23.14 -5.00
C GLY A 47 -12.24 22.69 -5.24
N GLU A 48 -12.67 22.54 -6.50
CA GLU A 48 -13.98 21.99 -6.83
C GLU A 48 -13.97 20.46 -6.65
N THR A 49 -15.03 19.92 -6.07
CA THR A 49 -15.21 18.48 -5.85
C THR A 49 -16.45 17.98 -6.57
N PHE A 50 -16.29 16.94 -7.36
CA PHE A 50 -17.36 16.24 -8.07
C PHE A 50 -17.37 14.79 -7.62
N MET A 51 -18.54 14.27 -7.23
CA MET A 51 -18.68 12.93 -6.67
C MET A 51 -19.87 12.20 -7.27
N LEU A 52 -19.78 10.87 -7.34
CA LEU A 52 -20.88 10.00 -7.75
C LEU A 52 -20.76 8.63 -7.05
N GLY A 53 -21.92 8.03 -6.75
CA GLY A 53 -22.00 6.78 -6.00
C GLY A 53 -21.62 6.95 -4.52
N GLN A 54 -21.05 5.93 -3.90
CA GLN A 54 -20.66 5.94 -2.48
C GLN A 54 -19.27 6.55 -2.26
N ALA A 55 -19.00 7.71 -2.88
CA ALA A 55 -17.67 8.35 -2.83
C ALA A 55 -17.25 8.79 -1.41
N ASP A 56 -18.21 8.95 -0.47
CA ASP A 56 -17.94 9.26 0.93
C ASP A 56 -17.67 8.03 1.80
N THR A 57 -17.84 6.83 1.27
CA THR A 57 -17.60 5.60 2.03
C THR A 57 -16.11 5.40 2.26
N ARG A 58 -15.74 5.19 3.52
CA ARG A 58 -14.35 4.89 3.87
C ARG A 58 -13.93 3.52 3.39
N PHE A 59 -12.73 3.41 2.89
CA PHE A 59 -12.12 2.16 2.45
C PHE A 59 -10.65 2.08 2.88
N SER A 60 -10.10 0.86 2.93
CA SER A 60 -8.69 0.66 3.17
C SER A 60 -7.90 0.94 1.90
N ILE A 61 -6.95 1.88 1.94
CA ILE A 61 -6.15 2.29 0.77
C ILE A 61 -5.15 1.22 0.31
N GLN A 62 -4.91 0.20 1.13
CA GLN A 62 -4.02 -0.93 0.80
C GLN A 62 -2.70 -0.46 0.16
N SER A 63 -2.34 -1.01 -0.99
CA SER A 63 -1.09 -0.69 -1.70
C SER A 63 -0.96 0.74 -2.22
N ILE A 64 -2.00 1.57 -2.16
CA ILE A 64 -1.88 3.01 -2.42
C ILE A 64 -0.93 3.65 -1.39
N SER A 65 -0.86 3.12 -0.17
CA SER A 65 0.05 3.57 0.89
C SER A 65 1.53 3.57 0.48
N LYS A 66 1.93 2.73 -0.47
CA LYS A 66 3.32 2.65 -0.98
C LYS A 66 3.78 3.96 -1.63
N VAL A 67 2.88 4.73 -2.22
CA VAL A 67 3.20 6.05 -2.80
C VAL A 67 3.61 7.02 -1.69
N PHE A 68 2.87 7.03 -0.59
CA PHE A 68 3.17 7.87 0.56
C PHE A 68 4.47 7.44 1.25
N SER A 69 4.68 6.13 1.41
CA SER A 69 5.93 5.59 1.96
C SER A 69 7.13 6.01 1.11
N LEU A 70 7.01 5.95 -0.22
CA LEU A 70 8.06 6.40 -1.14
C LEU A 70 8.36 7.90 -0.95
N ALA A 71 7.32 8.73 -0.86
CA ALA A 71 7.50 10.18 -0.68
C ALA A 71 8.28 10.50 0.61
N VAL A 72 7.93 9.84 1.73
CA VAL A 72 8.65 10.02 2.99
C VAL A 72 10.09 9.50 2.89
N CYS A 73 10.31 8.30 2.35
CA CYS A 73 11.65 7.74 2.19
C CYS A 73 12.56 8.60 1.31
N LEU A 74 12.02 9.19 0.21
CA LEU A 74 12.76 10.12 -0.63
C LEU A 74 13.15 11.40 0.12
N SER A 75 12.30 11.89 1.02
CA SER A 75 12.64 13.05 1.85
C SER A 75 13.71 12.75 2.90
N LEU A 76 13.81 11.49 3.35
CA LEU A 76 14.77 11.05 4.37
C LEU A 76 16.14 10.66 3.79
N GLU A 77 16.18 9.91 2.70
CA GLU A 77 17.41 9.35 2.13
C GLU A 77 17.81 9.94 0.76
N GLY A 78 16.91 10.69 0.11
CA GLY A 78 17.18 11.24 -1.23
C GLY A 78 17.57 10.14 -2.23
N ASP A 79 18.62 10.37 -3.01
CA ASP A 79 19.08 9.43 -4.04
C ASP A 79 19.73 8.14 -3.49
N GLU A 80 20.11 8.10 -2.20
CA GLU A 80 20.63 6.89 -1.55
C GLU A 80 19.61 5.75 -1.52
N LEU A 81 18.31 6.08 -1.53
CA LEU A 81 17.23 5.13 -1.65
C LEU A 81 17.43 4.18 -2.84
N TRP A 82 17.88 4.73 -3.98
CA TRP A 82 18.00 3.97 -5.23
C TRP A 82 19.16 2.96 -5.25
N LYS A 83 19.97 2.91 -4.22
CA LYS A 83 20.94 1.83 -4.00
C LYS A 83 20.29 0.57 -3.44
N ARG A 84 19.12 0.72 -2.80
CA ARG A 84 18.38 -0.36 -2.14
C ARG A 84 17.15 -0.82 -2.93
N VAL A 85 16.61 0.04 -3.78
CA VAL A 85 15.40 -0.21 -4.60
C VAL A 85 15.65 0.33 -5.99
N GLY A 86 15.30 -0.44 -7.02
CA GLY A 86 15.41 -0.01 -8.42
C GLY A 86 14.26 0.91 -8.86
N LYS A 87 14.29 1.24 -10.15
CA LYS A 87 13.29 2.10 -10.84
C LYS A 87 12.64 1.39 -12.03
N GLU A 88 12.84 0.07 -12.16
CA GLU A 88 12.40 -0.71 -13.30
C GLU A 88 10.99 -1.26 -13.10
N PRO A 89 10.19 -1.40 -14.15
CA PRO A 89 8.89 -2.04 -14.06
C PRO A 89 9.03 -3.51 -13.63
N SER A 90 8.05 -3.99 -12.87
CA SER A 90 7.97 -5.42 -12.56
C SER A 90 7.53 -6.19 -13.80
N GLY A 91 8.26 -7.22 -14.20
CA GLY A 91 7.85 -8.16 -15.24
C GLY A 91 7.07 -9.36 -14.71
N THR A 92 6.81 -9.42 -13.42
CA THR A 92 6.18 -10.54 -12.71
C THR A 92 5.16 -10.05 -11.70
N ALA A 93 4.49 -10.98 -11.01
CA ALA A 93 3.59 -10.66 -9.91
C ALA A 93 4.33 -9.88 -8.80
N PHE A 94 3.66 -8.92 -8.16
CA PHE A 94 4.25 -7.99 -7.19
C PHE A 94 4.78 -8.66 -5.90
N ASN A 95 4.44 -9.91 -5.67
CA ASN A 95 4.89 -10.74 -4.56
C ASN A 95 5.85 -11.88 -4.99
N SER A 96 6.47 -11.77 -6.17
CA SER A 96 7.38 -12.80 -6.70
C SER A 96 8.68 -12.88 -5.90
N LEU A 97 8.93 -14.04 -5.28
CA LEU A 97 10.20 -14.37 -4.62
C LEU A 97 11.30 -14.68 -5.64
N VAL A 98 10.95 -15.37 -6.73
CA VAL A 98 11.93 -15.80 -7.74
C VAL A 98 12.62 -14.59 -8.38
N GLN A 99 11.86 -13.54 -8.70
CA GLN A 99 12.44 -12.33 -9.25
C GLN A 99 13.40 -11.66 -8.27
N LEU A 100 13.03 -11.57 -6.99
CA LEU A 100 13.86 -10.97 -5.95
C LEU A 100 15.16 -11.75 -5.74
N GLU A 101 15.11 -13.08 -5.84
CA GLU A 101 16.30 -13.95 -5.75
C GLU A 101 17.26 -13.72 -6.92
N VAL A 102 16.75 -13.70 -8.16
CA VAL A 102 17.53 -13.42 -9.37
C VAL A 102 18.21 -12.06 -9.30
N GLU A 103 17.56 -11.07 -8.72
CA GLU A 103 18.04 -9.70 -8.56
C GLU A 103 18.83 -9.49 -7.25
N LYS A 104 19.24 -10.58 -6.61
CA LYS A 104 20.13 -10.57 -5.43
C LYS A 104 19.59 -9.67 -4.30
N GLY A 105 18.29 -9.69 -4.09
CA GLY A 105 17.63 -8.97 -3.01
C GLY A 105 17.45 -7.46 -3.25
N ILE A 106 17.64 -6.94 -4.45
CA ILE A 106 17.32 -5.54 -4.80
C ILE A 106 15.99 -5.53 -5.54
N PRO A 107 14.91 -5.04 -4.92
CA PRO A 107 13.60 -4.94 -5.58
C PRO A 107 13.64 -4.03 -6.80
N ARG A 108 12.95 -4.38 -7.88
CA ARG A 108 12.91 -3.58 -9.12
C ARG A 108 12.34 -2.18 -8.94
N ASN A 109 11.37 -2.02 -8.07
CA ASN A 109 10.77 -0.71 -7.79
C ASN A 109 10.10 -0.69 -6.41
N PRO A 110 9.74 0.51 -5.90
CA PRO A 110 9.12 0.69 -4.58
C PRO A 110 7.70 0.14 -4.45
N PHE A 111 7.03 -0.16 -5.56
CA PHE A 111 5.60 -0.50 -5.58
C PHE A 111 5.32 -2.00 -5.56
N ILE A 112 6.31 -2.86 -5.84
CA ILE A 112 6.21 -4.29 -5.57
C ILE A 112 6.38 -4.54 -4.07
N ASN A 113 5.91 -5.68 -3.56
CA ASN A 113 5.90 -5.94 -2.11
C ASN A 113 7.31 -5.92 -1.50
N ALA A 114 8.31 -6.46 -2.20
CA ALA A 114 9.69 -6.40 -1.75
C ALA A 114 10.20 -4.96 -1.60
N GLY A 115 9.90 -4.09 -2.56
CA GLY A 115 10.25 -2.66 -2.49
C GLY A 115 9.56 -1.96 -1.33
N ALA A 116 8.26 -2.21 -1.12
CA ALA A 116 7.52 -1.66 0.00
C ALA A 116 8.08 -2.08 1.37
N ILE A 117 8.59 -3.31 1.50
CA ILE A 117 9.26 -3.79 2.72
C ILE A 117 10.58 -3.05 2.94
N VAL A 118 11.34 -2.76 1.88
CA VAL A 118 12.55 -1.93 2.00
C VAL A 118 12.20 -0.50 2.43
N LEU A 119 11.13 0.09 1.88
CA LEU A 119 10.66 1.40 2.34
C LEU A 119 10.26 1.38 3.83
N ALA A 120 9.57 0.33 4.27
CA ALA A 120 9.21 0.16 5.68
C ALA A 120 10.46 0.08 6.58
N ASP A 121 11.49 -0.66 6.17
CA ASP A 121 12.78 -0.72 6.90
C ASP A 121 13.44 0.67 7.02
N ILE A 122 13.37 1.49 5.97
CA ILE A 122 13.88 2.87 6.00
C ILE A 122 13.07 3.73 6.99
N LEU A 123 11.75 3.66 6.94
CA LEU A 123 10.89 4.41 7.87
C LEU A 123 11.18 4.03 9.32
N LEU A 124 11.26 2.72 9.60
CA LEU A 124 11.57 2.19 10.94
C LEU A 124 12.97 2.63 11.44
N LYS A 125 13.92 2.80 10.54
CA LYS A 125 15.28 3.26 10.88
C LYS A 125 15.33 4.75 11.23
N HIS A 126 14.56 5.58 10.54
CA HIS A 126 14.67 7.03 10.62
C HIS A 126 13.63 7.71 11.52
N LEU A 127 12.45 7.10 11.68
CA LEU A 127 11.37 7.67 12.48
C LEU A 127 11.38 7.12 13.89
N SER A 128 11.16 7.99 14.87
CA SER A 128 11.12 7.60 16.30
C SER A 128 9.82 6.88 16.65
N HIS A 129 8.72 7.29 16.04
CA HIS A 129 7.38 6.70 16.17
C HIS A 129 6.80 6.43 14.79
N PRO A 130 7.29 5.41 14.06
CA PRO A 130 7.02 5.24 12.61
C PRO A 130 5.54 5.22 12.24
N GLU A 131 4.70 4.56 13.03
CA GLU A 131 3.26 4.47 12.76
C GLU A 131 2.58 5.84 12.96
N GLU A 132 2.87 6.53 14.06
CA GLU A 132 2.30 7.84 14.37
C GLU A 132 2.80 8.92 13.40
N ASP A 133 4.10 8.96 13.15
CA ASP A 133 4.76 9.93 12.26
C ASP A 133 4.22 9.79 10.83
N PHE A 134 4.09 8.54 10.34
CA PHE A 134 3.56 8.26 9.02
C PHE A 134 2.06 8.64 8.91
N LEU A 135 1.25 8.31 9.91
CA LEU A 135 -0.15 8.71 9.95
C LEU A 135 -0.31 10.23 9.98
N HIS A 136 0.52 10.92 10.77
CA HIS A 136 0.54 12.38 10.84
C HIS A 136 0.90 13.00 9.48
N PHE A 137 1.90 12.47 8.78
CA PHE A 137 2.25 12.89 7.43
C PHE A 137 1.05 12.77 6.48
N ILE A 138 0.36 11.62 6.45
CA ILE A 138 -0.81 11.42 5.58
C ILE A 138 -1.94 12.40 5.92
N ARG A 139 -2.25 12.58 7.20
CA ARG A 139 -3.27 13.54 7.64
C ARG A 139 -2.97 14.96 7.17
N ASN A 140 -1.72 15.39 7.30
CA ASN A 140 -1.27 16.71 6.89
C ASN A 140 -1.45 16.94 5.38
N ILE A 141 -0.98 16.01 4.53
CA ILE A 141 -1.08 16.18 3.07
C ILE A 141 -2.52 16.07 2.56
N CYS A 142 -3.36 15.30 3.24
CA CYS A 142 -4.78 15.16 2.90
C CYS A 142 -5.65 16.25 3.53
N GLY A 143 -5.14 17.04 4.47
CA GLY A 143 -5.94 18.02 5.22
C GLY A 143 -7.09 17.38 6.00
N ASN A 144 -6.90 16.13 6.50
CA ASN A 144 -7.98 15.35 7.10
C ASN A 144 -7.48 14.53 8.30
N ASP A 145 -7.76 15.02 9.51
CA ASP A 145 -7.38 14.36 10.76
C ASP A 145 -8.19 13.11 11.10
N THR A 146 -9.26 12.83 10.35
CA THR A 146 -10.11 11.65 10.58
C THR A 146 -9.55 10.37 9.94
N ILE A 147 -8.51 10.47 9.12
CA ILE A 147 -7.80 9.32 8.56
C ILE A 147 -7.16 8.54 9.71
N ASN A 148 -7.30 7.20 9.69
CA ASN A 148 -6.74 6.35 10.72
C ASN A 148 -6.41 4.95 10.17
N TYR A 149 -5.65 4.17 10.94
CA TYR A 149 -5.47 2.75 10.67
C TYR A 149 -6.78 1.98 10.82
N ASN A 150 -6.98 1.00 9.94
CA ASN A 150 -8.06 0.03 10.10
C ASN A 150 -7.49 -1.21 10.80
N GLU A 151 -7.68 -1.29 12.11
CA GLU A 151 -7.11 -2.34 12.95
C GLU A 151 -7.62 -3.74 12.58
N GLU A 152 -8.88 -3.87 12.15
CA GLU A 152 -9.44 -5.16 11.71
C GLU A 152 -8.72 -5.66 10.45
N VAL A 153 -8.54 -4.77 9.45
CA VAL A 153 -7.83 -5.13 8.21
C VAL A 153 -6.36 -5.41 8.51
N ALA A 154 -5.71 -4.59 9.33
CA ALA A 154 -4.30 -4.77 9.70
C ALA A 154 -4.06 -6.10 10.43
N ALA A 155 -4.92 -6.47 11.38
CA ALA A 155 -4.85 -7.75 12.08
C ALA A 155 -5.06 -8.93 11.12
N SER A 156 -6.08 -8.84 10.26
CA SER A 156 -6.39 -9.87 9.26
C SER A 156 -5.26 -10.08 8.25
N GLU A 157 -4.60 -9.00 7.82
CA GLU A 157 -3.44 -9.04 6.93
C GLU A 157 -2.21 -9.66 7.62
N ARG A 158 -1.99 -9.33 8.88
CA ARG A 158 -0.89 -9.91 9.69
C ARG A 158 -1.02 -11.43 9.83
N GLU A 159 -2.23 -11.95 10.04
CA GLU A 159 -2.48 -13.39 10.13
C GLU A 159 -2.18 -14.14 8.83
N LYS A 160 -2.28 -13.50 7.68
CA LYS A 160 -2.08 -14.08 6.34
C LYS A 160 -0.75 -13.67 5.69
N GLY A 161 0.08 -12.93 6.38
CA GLY A 161 1.29 -12.28 5.87
C GLY A 161 2.48 -13.20 5.56
N TYR A 162 2.30 -14.51 5.42
CA TYR A 162 3.39 -15.49 5.24
C TYR A 162 4.30 -15.17 4.07
N LEU A 163 3.76 -14.75 2.94
CA LEU A 163 4.55 -14.45 1.76
C LEU A 163 5.38 -13.17 1.95
N ASN A 164 4.81 -12.14 2.57
CA ASN A 164 5.56 -10.92 2.90
C ASN A 164 6.67 -11.22 3.94
N ALA A 165 6.43 -12.13 4.88
CA ALA A 165 7.45 -12.61 5.81
C ALA A 165 8.59 -13.35 5.08
N ALA A 166 8.27 -14.19 4.09
CA ALA A 166 9.26 -14.86 3.27
C ALA A 166 10.10 -13.85 2.45
N ILE A 167 9.46 -12.83 1.84
CA ILE A 167 10.14 -11.74 1.14
C ILE A 167 11.08 -10.98 2.09
N ALA A 168 10.62 -10.63 3.29
CA ALA A 168 11.43 -9.94 4.29
C ALA A 168 12.67 -10.77 4.69
N ASN A 169 12.52 -12.08 4.90
CA ASN A 169 13.64 -12.95 5.19
C ASN A 169 14.65 -13.05 4.02
N LEU A 170 14.17 -13.07 2.78
CA LEU A 170 15.04 -13.07 1.60
C LEU A 170 15.80 -11.74 1.45
N LEU A 171 15.13 -10.61 1.66
CA LEU A 171 15.76 -9.28 1.71
C LEU A 171 16.85 -9.22 2.80
N LYS A 172 16.57 -9.80 3.97
CA LYS A 172 17.51 -9.89 5.09
C LYS A 172 18.71 -10.77 4.73
N TYR A 173 18.48 -11.91 4.11
CA TYR A 173 19.55 -12.79 3.62
C TYR A 173 20.52 -12.07 2.68
N HIS A 174 19.99 -11.21 1.81
CA HIS A 174 20.78 -10.38 0.90
C HIS A 174 21.30 -9.06 1.52
N HIS A 175 21.12 -8.85 2.82
CA HIS A 175 21.56 -7.65 3.55
C HIS A 175 20.94 -6.33 3.05
N ASN A 176 19.80 -6.38 2.37
CA ASN A 176 19.10 -5.18 1.91
C ASN A 176 18.18 -4.55 2.97
N ILE A 177 17.79 -5.30 4.00
CA ILE A 177 17.10 -4.75 5.18
C ILE A 177 17.88 -5.11 6.46
N CYS A 178 17.80 -4.21 7.45
CA CYS A 178 18.48 -4.39 8.73
C CYS A 178 17.54 -4.95 9.79
N LEU A 179 16.30 -4.49 9.80
CA LEU A 179 15.31 -4.86 10.79
C LEU A 179 14.61 -6.15 10.38
N LEU A 180 14.56 -7.12 11.28
CA LEU A 180 13.58 -8.18 11.18
C LEU A 180 12.33 -7.68 11.88
N TYR A 181 11.22 -7.63 11.20
CA TYR A 181 9.94 -7.74 11.84
C TYR A 181 9.87 -9.14 12.42
N THR A 182 10.38 -9.31 13.61
CA THR A 182 10.09 -10.50 14.41
C THR A 182 8.67 -10.35 14.89
N SER A 183 7.71 -10.85 14.13
CA SER A 183 6.56 -11.46 14.77
C SER A 183 7.16 -12.39 15.83
N PRO A 184 6.80 -12.26 17.13
CA PRO A 184 7.35 -13.13 18.15
C PRO A 184 7.15 -14.57 17.68
N SER A 185 8.25 -15.28 17.50
CA SER A 185 8.19 -16.71 17.22
C SER A 185 7.43 -17.35 18.38
N PRO A 186 6.57 -18.37 18.16
CA PRO A 186 5.99 -19.15 19.25
C PRO A 186 7.02 -19.74 20.22
N ARG A 187 8.31 -19.67 19.89
CA ARG A 187 9.44 -20.08 20.74
C ARG A 187 9.93 -18.98 21.69
N ASP A 188 9.54 -17.74 21.49
CA ASP A 188 9.98 -16.59 22.34
C ASP A 188 9.02 -16.30 23.49
N THR A 189 7.96 -17.09 23.64
CA THR A 189 7.04 -17.08 24.79
C THR A 189 7.42 -18.22 25.78
N ARG A 190 8.62 -18.10 26.37
CA ARG A 190 8.97 -18.86 27.58
C ARG A 190 9.41 -17.91 28.68
#